data_17454293fb879c1484e6c8a64d883f06
#
_entry.id   17454293fb879c1484e6c8a64d883f06
#
_cell.length_a   1.000
_cell.length_b   1.000
_cell.length_c   1.000
_cell.angle_alpha   90.00
_cell.angle_beta   90.00
_cell.angle_gamma   90.00
#
_symmetry.space_group_name_H-M   'P 1'
#
loop_
_entity.id
_entity.type
_entity.pdbx_description
1 polymer ?
#
loop_
_entity_poly.entity_id
_entity_poly.type
_entity_poly.pdbx_seq_one_letter_code
_entity_poly.pdbx_strand_id
1 'polypeptide(L)'
;MRNRLAVFLLCATAACGGKSNKGTTPTDATGTDATAIPKVDPTLCDTTGKNVVTYDLNRDNRPDVWRLYKTVDQGGTKVETLTCKQVDFDHDGRKDWVVGYNEKGNPSFEKADLDYDGKFDYSSVFDPKTNQVVEVERDTDFDGTYDVKEIYGADGAIQSVRRDRNKDGKPDLWEQYKGGALIALLYDDDYDGKVDRREDVPGSQPKFVAPPPSSDESSSTMDRPPAGSGSGSGSGSASGSGSGSAKKTP
;
A
#
# COMPACT_ATOMS: atom_id res chain seq x y z
N MET A 1 -47.44 45.28 31.08
CA MET A 1 -48.70 44.52 30.90
C MET A 1 -48.27 43.14 30.48
N ARG A 2 -48.14 42.27 31.35
CA ARG A 2 -49.04 41.21 31.85
C ARG A 2 -49.76 40.49 30.68
N ASN A 3 -49.30 39.25 30.31
CA ASN A 3 -50.14 38.08 30.53
C ASN A 3 -49.32 36.77 30.41
N ARG A 4 -49.40 36.02 31.51
CA ARG A 4 -49.01 34.60 31.60
C ARG A 4 -50.18 33.77 31.13
N LEU A 5 -49.94 32.71 30.37
CA LEU A 5 -50.85 31.59 30.33
C LEU A 5 -50.04 30.27 30.35
N ALA A 6 -50.15 29.57 31.44
CA ALA A 6 -49.76 28.19 31.61
C ALA A 6 -50.96 27.33 31.21
N VAL A 7 -50.71 26.22 30.47
CA VAL A 7 -51.68 25.15 30.36
C VAL A 7 -50.97 23.83 30.54
N PHE A 8 -51.60 23.04 31.38
CA PHE A 8 -51.28 21.76 32.01
C PHE A 8 -51.25 20.59 31.01
N LEU A 9 -50.30 19.72 31.23
CA LEU A 9 -50.28 18.27 31.53
C LEU A 9 -51.53 17.45 31.16
N LEU A 10 -51.36 16.48 30.29
CA LEU A 10 -52.10 15.23 30.37
C LEU A 10 -51.22 14.04 29.92
N CYS A 11 -50.86 13.18 30.85
CA CYS A 11 -50.35 11.82 30.62
C CYS A 11 -51.45 10.96 30.03
N ALA A 12 -51.16 10.26 28.96
CA ALA A 12 -51.92 9.09 28.54
C ALA A 12 -50.94 7.92 28.30
N THR A 13 -50.93 6.99 29.26
CA THR A 13 -50.31 5.67 29.15
C THR A 13 -51.20 4.80 28.27
N ALA A 14 -50.72 4.42 27.12
CA ALA A 14 -51.29 3.33 26.33
C ALA A 14 -50.22 2.24 26.17
N ALA A 15 -50.35 1.19 26.97
CA ALA A 15 -49.65 -0.07 26.73
C ALA A 15 -50.33 -0.79 25.56
N CYS A 16 -49.60 -0.98 24.44
CA CYS A 16 -49.96 -1.96 23.44
C CYS A 16 -48.73 -2.82 23.16
N GLY A 17 -48.85 -4.11 23.51
CA GLY A 17 -47.93 -5.15 23.13
C GLY A 17 -47.89 -5.32 21.61
N GLY A 18 -46.72 -5.11 21.01
CA GLY A 18 -46.41 -5.35 19.61
C GLY A 18 -45.30 -6.37 19.49
N LYS A 19 -45.53 -7.42 18.75
CA LYS A 19 -44.67 -8.56 18.45
C LYS A 19 -43.30 -8.09 17.99
N SER A 20 -42.22 -8.62 18.58
CA SER A 20 -40.86 -8.48 18.12
C SER A 20 -40.71 -9.07 16.71
N ASN A 21 -40.69 -8.23 15.73
CA ASN A 21 -40.04 -8.55 14.45
C ASN A 21 -38.52 -8.55 14.73
N LYS A 22 -37.90 -9.70 14.54
CA LYS A 22 -36.44 -9.79 14.38
C LYS A 22 -36.08 -8.95 13.14
N GLY A 23 -35.81 -7.67 13.35
CA GLY A 23 -35.08 -6.86 12.38
C GLY A 23 -33.66 -7.45 12.30
N THR A 24 -33.31 -7.95 11.13
CA THR A 24 -31.94 -8.17 10.73
C THR A 24 -31.23 -6.82 10.86
N THR A 25 -30.46 -6.67 11.90
CA THR A 25 -29.46 -5.62 12.02
C THR A 25 -28.56 -5.74 10.78
N PRO A 26 -28.28 -4.65 10.05
CA PRO A 26 -27.16 -4.64 9.12
C PRO A 26 -25.94 -5.05 9.96
N THR A 27 -25.26 -6.08 9.52
CA THR A 27 -23.96 -6.46 10.08
C THR A 27 -23.05 -5.30 9.69
N ASP A 28 -22.87 -4.38 10.63
CA ASP A 28 -21.87 -3.33 10.52
C ASP A 28 -20.51 -4.05 10.42
N ALA A 29 -19.87 -3.87 9.30
CA ALA A 29 -18.63 -4.53 8.99
C ALA A 29 -17.56 -3.98 9.95
N THR A 30 -16.98 -4.90 10.69
CA THR A 30 -15.65 -4.82 11.26
C THR A 30 -15.35 -3.63 12.17
N GLY A 31 -15.90 -3.66 13.39
CA GLY A 31 -15.15 -3.15 14.51
C GLY A 31 -13.89 -4.04 14.65
N THR A 32 -12.74 -3.58 14.22
CA THR A 32 -11.47 -4.18 14.60
C THR A 32 -11.42 -4.13 16.11
N ASP A 33 -11.38 -5.29 16.76
CA ASP A 33 -11.18 -5.38 18.21
C ASP A 33 -9.81 -4.73 18.49
N ALA A 34 -9.83 -3.51 19.04
CA ALA A 34 -8.63 -2.73 19.33
C ALA A 34 -7.67 -3.45 20.29
N THR A 35 -8.11 -4.58 20.88
CA THR A 35 -7.29 -5.44 21.74
C THR A 35 -6.64 -6.60 21.00
N ALA A 36 -7.10 -6.92 19.79
CA ALA A 36 -6.53 -8.00 19.00
C ALA A 36 -5.15 -7.60 18.45
N ILE A 37 -4.16 -8.48 18.63
CA ILE A 37 -2.84 -8.29 18.01
C ILE A 37 -2.99 -8.43 16.49
N PRO A 38 -2.60 -7.42 15.69
CA PRO A 38 -2.70 -7.46 14.25
C PRO A 38 -1.94 -8.67 13.68
N LYS A 39 -2.54 -9.34 12.71
CA LYS A 39 -1.97 -10.52 12.05
C LYS A 39 -1.65 -10.22 10.60
N VAL A 40 -0.84 -11.10 9.98
CA VAL A 40 -0.72 -11.11 8.53
C VAL A 40 -2.09 -11.29 7.88
N ASP A 41 -2.35 -10.53 6.82
CA ASP A 41 -3.58 -10.67 6.04
C ASP A 41 -3.38 -11.71 4.93
N PRO A 42 -4.05 -12.87 4.99
CA PRO A 42 -3.90 -13.93 4.00
C PRO A 42 -4.59 -13.60 2.66
N THR A 43 -5.43 -12.58 2.60
CA THR A 43 -6.09 -12.14 1.34
C THR A 43 -5.15 -11.36 0.46
N LEU A 44 -4.13 -10.74 1.05
CA LEU A 44 -3.13 -9.93 0.35
C LEU A 44 -1.95 -10.77 -0.16
N CYS A 45 -1.61 -11.83 0.57
CA CYS A 45 -0.53 -12.75 0.19
C CYS A 45 -0.86 -14.18 0.62
N ASP A 46 -0.54 -15.17 -0.21
CA ASP A 46 -0.59 -16.57 0.21
C ASP A 46 0.35 -16.80 1.41
N THR A 47 -0.20 -17.34 2.49
CA THR A 47 0.53 -17.61 3.74
C THR A 47 0.86 -19.10 3.92
N THR A 48 0.40 -19.96 3.01
CA THR A 48 0.50 -21.42 3.14
C THR A 48 1.95 -21.90 3.14
N GLY A 49 2.36 -22.57 4.20
CA GLY A 49 3.70 -23.15 4.32
C GLY A 49 4.82 -22.11 4.40
N LYS A 50 4.50 -20.87 4.76
CA LYS A 50 5.48 -19.80 4.90
C LYS A 50 5.80 -19.51 6.35
N ASN A 51 7.04 -19.13 6.60
CA ASN A 51 7.50 -18.60 7.88
C ASN A 51 7.19 -17.10 7.93
N VAL A 52 6.52 -16.64 8.99
CA VAL A 52 6.17 -15.24 9.19
C VAL A 52 7.07 -14.64 10.24
N VAL A 53 7.79 -13.58 9.88
CA VAL A 53 8.62 -12.78 10.78
C VAL A 53 7.96 -11.42 10.93
N THR A 54 7.83 -10.94 12.16
CA THR A 54 7.16 -9.67 12.47
C THR A 54 8.13 -8.68 13.11
N TYR A 55 7.87 -7.39 12.90
CA TYR A 55 8.60 -6.29 13.53
C TYR A 55 7.62 -5.29 14.11
N ASP A 56 7.92 -4.80 15.29
CA ASP A 56 7.23 -3.72 15.99
C ASP A 56 8.15 -2.49 15.93
N LEU A 57 7.76 -1.50 15.13
CA LEU A 57 8.58 -0.34 14.83
C LEU A 57 8.40 0.78 15.87
N ASN A 58 7.17 0.93 16.38
CA ASN A 58 6.81 1.97 17.34
C ASN A 58 6.98 1.53 18.80
N ARG A 59 7.20 0.23 19.05
CA ARG A 59 7.39 -0.41 20.38
C ARG A 59 6.15 -0.38 21.27
N ASP A 60 4.99 -0.55 20.67
CA ASP A 60 3.72 -0.66 21.39
C ASP A 60 3.34 -2.13 21.72
N ASN A 61 4.22 -3.08 21.39
CA ASN A 61 4.05 -4.52 21.48
C ASN A 61 3.04 -5.10 20.48
N ARG A 62 2.76 -4.37 19.40
CA ARG A 62 1.98 -4.84 18.25
C ARG A 62 2.86 -4.84 17.00
N PRO A 63 2.80 -5.85 16.16
CA PRO A 63 3.56 -5.84 14.92
C PRO A 63 3.02 -4.79 13.94
N ASP A 64 3.93 -4.08 13.27
CA ASP A 64 3.66 -3.14 12.19
C ASP A 64 4.12 -3.68 10.84
N VAL A 65 5.06 -4.65 10.84
CA VAL A 65 5.60 -5.26 9.62
C VAL A 65 5.53 -6.77 9.71
N TRP A 66 5.08 -7.40 8.63
CA TRP A 66 5.05 -8.86 8.45
C TRP A 66 5.83 -9.21 7.20
N ARG A 67 6.78 -10.13 7.33
CA ARG A 67 7.55 -10.71 6.24
C ARG A 67 7.29 -12.19 6.15
N LEU A 68 6.91 -12.65 4.97
CA LEU A 68 6.59 -14.05 4.69
C LEU A 68 7.72 -14.67 3.88
N TYR A 69 8.33 -15.70 4.42
CA TYR A 69 9.43 -16.42 3.80
C TYR A 69 9.02 -17.83 3.40
N LYS A 70 9.43 -18.27 2.24
CA LYS A 70 9.34 -19.67 1.79
C LYS A 70 10.72 -20.28 1.82
N THR A 71 10.85 -21.46 2.45
CA THR A 71 12.07 -22.23 2.37
C THR A 71 12.13 -22.96 1.03
N VAL A 72 13.16 -22.70 0.24
CA VAL A 72 13.44 -23.36 -1.04
C VAL A 72 14.75 -24.14 -0.95
N ASP A 73 14.84 -25.28 -1.61
CA ASP A 73 16.09 -26.04 -1.73
C ASP A 73 16.86 -25.57 -2.97
N GLN A 74 18.06 -25.05 -2.74
CA GLN A 74 18.97 -24.62 -3.79
C GLN A 74 20.22 -25.50 -3.77
N GLY A 75 20.16 -26.61 -4.50
CA GLY A 75 21.30 -27.53 -4.63
C GLY A 75 21.68 -28.22 -3.31
N GLY A 76 20.69 -28.63 -2.48
CA GLY A 76 20.87 -29.27 -1.20
C GLY A 76 21.02 -28.29 -0.02
N THR A 77 21.01 -26.97 -0.28
CA THR A 77 21.00 -25.94 0.77
C THR A 77 19.60 -25.33 0.88
N LYS A 78 19.05 -25.31 2.08
CA LYS A 78 17.78 -24.64 2.36
C LYS A 78 18.01 -23.13 2.49
N VAL A 79 17.34 -22.36 1.64
CA VAL A 79 17.39 -20.89 1.64
C VAL A 79 15.99 -20.35 1.90
N GLU A 80 15.89 -19.35 2.76
CA GLU A 80 14.64 -18.63 2.97
C GLU A 80 14.54 -17.48 1.96
N THR A 81 13.50 -17.50 1.12
CA THR A 81 13.22 -16.47 0.13
C THR A 81 12.01 -15.66 0.58
N LEU A 82 12.13 -14.35 0.62
CA LEU A 82 11.03 -13.43 0.88
C LEU A 82 9.99 -13.53 -0.24
N THR A 83 8.74 -13.75 0.12
CA THR A 83 7.63 -13.90 -0.84
C THR A 83 6.56 -12.83 -0.71
N CYS A 84 6.50 -12.18 0.45
CA CYS A 84 5.58 -11.08 0.70
C CYS A 84 6.04 -10.23 1.88
N LYS A 85 5.74 -8.94 1.83
CA LYS A 85 5.89 -8.00 2.93
C LYS A 85 4.59 -7.20 3.06
N GLN A 86 4.09 -7.07 4.28
CA GLN A 86 2.92 -6.24 4.61
C GLN A 86 3.34 -5.26 5.69
N VAL A 87 2.86 -4.03 5.62
CA VAL A 87 3.18 -2.96 6.56
C VAL A 87 1.91 -2.22 6.94
N ASP A 88 1.82 -1.84 8.20
CA ASP A 88 0.83 -1.00 8.83
C ASP A 88 1.59 0.24 9.32
N PHE A 89 1.46 1.37 8.63
CA PHE A 89 2.23 2.58 8.90
C PHE A 89 1.55 3.47 9.93
N ASP A 90 0.22 3.52 9.94
CA ASP A 90 -0.57 4.35 10.85
C ASP A 90 -0.96 3.62 12.15
N HIS A 91 -0.63 2.32 12.23
CA HIS A 91 -0.83 1.46 13.41
C HIS A 91 -2.31 1.19 13.76
N ASP A 92 -3.21 1.28 12.78
CA ASP A 92 -4.64 1.00 12.97
C ASP A 92 -4.98 -0.49 12.92
N GLY A 93 -4.03 -1.32 12.46
CA GLY A 93 -4.14 -2.77 12.32
C GLY A 93 -4.46 -3.24 10.90
N ARG A 94 -4.74 -2.32 9.97
CA ARG A 94 -4.88 -2.61 8.53
C ARG A 94 -3.52 -2.57 7.86
N LYS A 95 -3.47 -2.89 6.59
CA LYS A 95 -2.21 -2.93 5.83
C LYS A 95 -2.21 -1.81 4.80
N ASP A 96 -1.33 -0.84 5.02
CA ASP A 96 -1.19 0.33 4.16
C ASP A 96 -0.26 0.07 2.98
N TRP A 97 0.62 -0.93 3.11
CA TRP A 97 1.55 -1.26 2.04
C TRP A 97 1.81 -2.75 1.96
N VAL A 98 1.77 -3.28 0.75
CA VAL A 98 1.97 -4.70 0.47
C VAL A 98 2.85 -4.86 -0.76
N VAL A 99 3.88 -5.71 -0.66
CA VAL A 99 4.69 -6.14 -1.80
C VAL A 99 4.73 -7.66 -1.87
N GLY A 100 4.39 -8.21 -3.01
CA GLY A 100 4.61 -9.59 -3.34
C GLY A 100 5.90 -9.78 -4.12
N TYR A 101 6.60 -10.88 -3.87
CA TYR A 101 7.86 -11.21 -4.52
C TYR A 101 7.76 -12.55 -5.25
N ASN A 102 8.44 -12.66 -6.38
CA ASN A 102 8.55 -13.90 -7.12
C ASN A 102 9.64 -14.83 -6.54
N GLU A 103 9.79 -16.02 -7.08
CA GLU A 103 10.77 -17.02 -6.60
C GLU A 103 12.24 -16.58 -6.70
N LYS A 104 12.53 -15.53 -7.46
CA LYS A 104 13.86 -14.92 -7.58
C LYS A 104 14.09 -13.79 -6.57
N GLY A 105 13.08 -13.47 -5.76
CA GLY A 105 13.12 -12.35 -4.81
C GLY A 105 12.86 -10.98 -5.43
N ASN A 106 12.45 -10.93 -6.70
CA ASN A 106 12.08 -9.67 -7.35
C ASN A 106 10.61 -9.34 -7.06
N PRO A 107 10.23 -8.05 -6.96
CA PRO A 107 8.84 -7.65 -6.85
C PRO A 107 7.99 -8.23 -7.98
N SER A 108 6.78 -8.66 -7.67
CA SER A 108 5.77 -9.12 -8.63
C SER A 108 4.55 -8.20 -8.67
N PHE A 109 4.20 -7.64 -7.52
CA PHE A 109 3.20 -6.60 -7.40
C PHE A 109 3.47 -5.75 -6.16
N GLU A 110 2.91 -4.55 -6.14
CA GLU A 110 2.90 -3.64 -5.00
C GLU A 110 1.53 -2.98 -4.88
N LYS A 111 1.08 -2.72 -3.66
CA LYS A 111 -0.13 -1.95 -3.36
C LYS A 111 0.13 -1.02 -2.20
N ALA A 112 -0.46 0.17 -2.25
CA ALA A 112 -0.39 1.16 -1.18
C ALA A 112 -1.73 1.84 -0.95
N ASP A 113 -2.08 1.99 0.31
CA ASP A 113 -3.13 2.86 0.84
C ASP A 113 -2.43 4.16 1.24
N LEU A 114 -2.72 5.24 0.54
CA LEU A 114 -1.97 6.49 0.63
C LEU A 114 -2.64 7.52 1.55
N ASP A 115 -3.95 7.37 1.79
CA ASP A 115 -4.73 8.23 2.67
C ASP A 115 -5.15 7.54 3.98
N TYR A 116 -4.80 6.25 4.13
CA TYR A 116 -5.05 5.42 5.32
C TYR A 116 -6.54 5.17 5.62
N ASP A 117 -7.38 5.13 4.59
CA ASP A 117 -8.81 4.83 4.75
C ASP A 117 -9.10 3.31 4.80
N GLY A 118 -8.09 2.48 4.52
CA GLY A 118 -8.14 1.01 4.48
C GLY A 118 -8.44 0.45 3.11
N LYS A 119 -8.36 1.28 2.06
CA LYS A 119 -8.43 0.86 0.66
C LYS A 119 -7.11 1.21 -0.04
N PHE A 120 -6.75 0.44 -1.04
CA PHE A 120 -5.53 0.70 -1.79
C PHE A 120 -5.78 1.71 -2.92
N ASP A 121 -5.04 2.82 -2.90
CA ASP A 121 -5.09 3.89 -3.90
C ASP A 121 -4.08 3.70 -5.02
N TYR A 122 -3.12 2.84 -4.79
CA TYR A 122 -2.06 2.51 -5.73
C TYR A 122 -1.90 1.01 -5.87
N SER A 123 -1.73 0.54 -7.10
CA SER A 123 -1.36 -0.84 -7.41
C SER A 123 -0.39 -0.85 -8.58
N SER A 124 0.66 -1.66 -8.50
CA SER A 124 1.57 -1.90 -9.62
C SER A 124 1.85 -3.37 -9.82
N VAL A 125 2.10 -3.77 -11.08
CA VAL A 125 2.47 -5.12 -11.48
C VAL A 125 3.81 -5.06 -12.21
N PHE A 126 4.68 -6.03 -11.91
CA PHE A 126 6.03 -6.13 -12.48
C PHE A 126 6.15 -7.31 -13.43
N ASP A 127 6.87 -7.14 -14.52
CA ASP A 127 7.23 -8.24 -15.41
C ASP A 127 8.24 -9.17 -14.71
N PRO A 128 7.97 -10.48 -14.64
CA PRO A 128 8.82 -11.42 -13.89
C PRO A 128 10.18 -11.69 -14.53
N LYS A 129 10.41 -11.26 -15.79
CA LYS A 129 11.67 -11.46 -16.52
C LYS A 129 12.54 -10.21 -16.46
N THR A 130 11.94 -9.03 -16.68
CA THR A 130 12.67 -7.76 -16.77
C THR A 130 12.69 -7.01 -15.44
N ASN A 131 11.80 -7.37 -14.52
CA ASN A 131 11.58 -6.67 -13.25
C ASN A 131 11.18 -5.19 -13.44
N GLN A 132 10.57 -4.88 -14.56
CA GLN A 132 10.05 -3.55 -14.85
C GLN A 132 8.55 -3.49 -14.57
N VAL A 133 8.05 -2.32 -14.19
CA VAL A 133 6.62 -2.07 -14.07
C VAL A 133 5.98 -2.22 -15.44
N VAL A 134 4.89 -2.98 -15.53
CA VAL A 134 4.11 -3.18 -16.75
C VAL A 134 2.70 -2.58 -16.64
N GLU A 135 2.21 -2.43 -15.44
CA GLU A 135 0.87 -1.88 -15.17
C GLU A 135 0.89 -1.08 -13.87
N VAL A 136 0.19 0.06 -13.85
CA VAL A 136 -0.09 0.84 -12.64
C VAL A 136 -1.56 1.22 -12.64
N GLU A 137 -2.23 1.05 -11.49
CA GLU A 137 -3.56 1.56 -11.24
C GLU A 137 -3.51 2.57 -10.10
N ARG A 138 -4.30 3.64 -10.20
CA ARG A 138 -4.37 4.71 -9.20
C ARG A 138 -5.83 5.09 -8.97
N ASP A 139 -6.15 5.29 -7.71
CA ASP A 139 -7.28 6.08 -7.25
C ASP A 139 -6.75 7.49 -6.99
N THR A 140 -7.11 8.45 -7.83
CA THR A 140 -6.53 9.80 -7.78
C THR A 140 -7.31 10.75 -6.92
N ASP A 141 -8.50 10.37 -6.50
CA ASP A 141 -9.36 11.18 -5.65
C ASP A 141 -9.81 10.49 -4.36
N PHE A 142 -9.23 9.31 -4.08
CA PHE A 142 -9.38 8.58 -2.82
C PHE A 142 -10.83 8.18 -2.50
N ASP A 143 -11.60 7.82 -3.52
CA ASP A 143 -12.98 7.33 -3.31
C ASP A 143 -13.04 5.79 -3.11
N GLY A 144 -11.91 5.12 -3.28
CA GLY A 144 -11.72 3.68 -3.15
C GLY A 144 -11.96 2.92 -4.45
N THR A 145 -11.92 3.62 -5.59
CA THR A 145 -12.02 3.04 -6.93
C THR A 145 -10.90 3.54 -7.82
N TYR A 146 -10.17 2.63 -8.47
CA TYR A 146 -9.11 3.05 -9.39
C TYR A 146 -9.71 3.75 -10.61
N ASP A 147 -9.33 5.01 -10.82
CA ASP A 147 -9.79 5.86 -11.92
C ASP A 147 -8.74 6.04 -13.04
N VAL A 148 -7.49 5.67 -12.80
CA VAL A 148 -6.40 5.72 -13.78
C VAL A 148 -5.71 4.37 -13.88
N LYS A 149 -5.53 3.90 -15.13
CA LYS A 149 -4.73 2.71 -15.44
C LYS A 149 -3.68 3.02 -16.49
N GLU A 150 -2.42 2.80 -16.15
CA GLU A 150 -1.25 3.02 -16.98
C GLU A 150 -0.65 1.68 -17.43
N ILE A 151 -0.32 1.55 -18.71
CA ILE A 151 0.34 0.36 -19.28
C ILE A 151 1.69 0.76 -19.83
N TYR A 152 2.70 -0.01 -19.49
CA TYR A 152 4.10 0.21 -19.86
C TYR A 152 4.63 -0.89 -20.79
N GLY A 153 5.53 -0.54 -21.67
CA GLY A 153 6.23 -1.46 -22.57
C GLY A 153 7.42 -2.14 -21.90
N ALA A 154 7.96 -3.13 -22.59
CA ALA A 154 9.17 -3.82 -22.16
C ALA A 154 10.43 -2.93 -22.10
N ASP A 155 10.37 -1.77 -22.71
CA ASP A 155 11.40 -0.71 -22.66
C ASP A 155 11.19 0.27 -21.49
N GLY A 156 10.16 0.04 -20.64
CA GLY A 156 9.77 0.89 -19.54
C GLY A 156 9.04 2.18 -19.97
N ALA A 157 8.82 2.38 -21.27
CA ALA A 157 8.08 3.54 -21.74
C ALA A 157 6.56 3.30 -21.62
N ILE A 158 5.82 4.37 -21.29
CA ILE A 158 4.37 4.34 -21.25
C ILE A 158 3.82 4.07 -22.65
N GLN A 159 2.83 3.18 -22.75
CA GLN A 159 2.16 2.81 -24.00
C GLN A 159 0.72 3.34 -24.03
N SER A 160 0.00 3.28 -22.92
CA SER A 160 -1.35 3.81 -22.84
C SER A 160 -1.71 4.20 -21.42
N VAL A 161 -2.61 5.18 -21.31
CA VAL A 161 -3.32 5.52 -20.08
C VAL A 161 -4.81 5.43 -20.34
N ARG A 162 -5.57 4.91 -19.38
CA ARG A 162 -7.03 4.91 -19.37
C ARG A 162 -7.49 5.71 -18.17
N ARG A 163 -8.50 6.55 -18.35
CA ARG A 163 -9.08 7.34 -17.28
C ARG A 163 -10.59 7.19 -17.27
N ASP A 164 -11.13 6.93 -16.10
CA ASP A 164 -12.55 7.02 -15.77
C ASP A 164 -12.77 8.36 -15.07
N ARG A 165 -13.21 9.38 -15.81
CA ARG A 165 -13.39 10.73 -15.30
C ARG A 165 -14.77 10.97 -14.71
N ASN A 166 -15.77 10.17 -15.15
CA ASN A 166 -17.14 10.27 -14.69
C ASN A 166 -17.45 9.29 -13.54
N LYS A 167 -16.51 8.38 -13.21
CA LYS A 167 -16.58 7.41 -12.10
C LYS A 167 -17.72 6.38 -12.24
N ASP A 168 -18.00 5.96 -13.45
CA ASP A 168 -18.99 4.91 -13.71
C ASP A 168 -18.39 3.49 -13.76
N GLY A 169 -17.07 3.37 -13.55
CA GLY A 169 -16.32 2.11 -13.60
C GLY A 169 -15.83 1.75 -15.01
N LYS A 170 -16.00 2.64 -15.98
CA LYS A 170 -15.50 2.47 -17.33
C LYS A 170 -14.62 3.65 -17.73
N PRO A 171 -13.52 3.42 -18.45
CA PRO A 171 -12.71 4.52 -18.95
C PRO A 171 -13.47 5.31 -20.02
N ASP A 172 -13.40 6.63 -19.93
CA ASP A 172 -13.96 7.58 -20.91
C ASP A 172 -12.90 8.39 -21.65
N LEU A 173 -11.60 8.20 -21.29
CA LEU A 173 -10.46 8.78 -21.99
C LEU A 173 -9.34 7.74 -22.09
N TRP A 174 -8.84 7.54 -23.31
CA TRP A 174 -7.63 6.74 -23.56
C TRP A 174 -6.56 7.61 -24.18
N GLU A 175 -5.38 7.60 -23.59
CA GLU A 175 -4.17 8.21 -24.10
C GLU A 175 -3.31 7.12 -24.75
N GLN A 176 -2.88 7.30 -25.98
CA GLN A 176 -1.99 6.38 -26.69
C GLN A 176 -0.60 6.99 -26.86
N TYR A 177 0.41 6.21 -26.56
CA TYR A 177 1.81 6.63 -26.60
C TYR A 177 2.62 5.76 -27.54
N LYS A 178 3.66 6.34 -28.13
CA LYS A 178 4.66 5.63 -28.93
C LYS A 178 6.05 6.18 -28.59
N GLY A 179 6.95 5.30 -28.12
CA GLY A 179 8.26 5.73 -27.65
C GLY A 179 8.20 6.79 -26.54
N GLY A 180 7.20 6.71 -25.67
CA GLY A 180 6.96 7.66 -24.58
C GLY A 180 6.34 9.00 -25.03
N ALA A 181 6.06 9.20 -26.31
CA ALA A 181 5.36 10.38 -26.81
C ALA A 181 3.86 10.10 -26.97
N LEU A 182 3.00 11.02 -26.48
CA LEU A 182 1.56 10.96 -26.70
C LEU A 182 1.26 11.15 -28.19
N ILE A 183 0.57 10.19 -28.82
CA ILE A 183 0.26 10.22 -30.25
C ILE A 183 -1.22 10.39 -30.53
N ALA A 184 -2.10 9.98 -29.61
CA ALA A 184 -3.53 10.14 -29.78
C ALA A 184 -4.26 10.17 -28.43
N LEU A 185 -5.40 10.86 -28.44
CA LEU A 185 -6.42 10.83 -27.41
C LEU A 185 -7.69 10.24 -28.01
N LEU A 186 -8.33 9.31 -27.30
CA LEU A 186 -9.59 8.72 -27.66
C LEU A 186 -10.60 9.03 -26.55
N TYR A 187 -11.82 9.35 -26.93
CA TYR A 187 -12.86 9.78 -26.02
C TYR A 187 -14.11 8.93 -26.20
N ASP A 188 -14.75 8.62 -25.11
CA ASP A 188 -16.12 8.16 -25.01
C ASP A 188 -16.93 9.38 -24.55
N ASP A 189 -17.64 10.01 -25.47
CA ASP A 189 -18.32 11.28 -25.21
C ASP A 189 -19.75 11.03 -24.67
N ASP A 190 -20.33 9.81 -24.87
CA ASP A 190 -21.66 9.43 -24.38
C ASP A 190 -21.65 8.42 -23.23
N TYR A 191 -20.45 8.01 -22.78
CA TYR A 191 -20.21 7.12 -21.63
C TYR A 191 -20.80 5.70 -21.79
N ASP A 192 -20.89 5.20 -23.01
CA ASP A 192 -21.36 3.82 -23.27
C ASP A 192 -20.23 2.76 -23.11
N GLY A 193 -19.01 3.19 -22.92
CA GLY A 193 -17.80 2.36 -22.78
C GLY A 193 -17.10 2.10 -24.11
N LYS A 194 -17.47 2.83 -25.19
CA LYS A 194 -16.84 2.73 -26.51
C LYS A 194 -16.28 4.07 -26.94
N VAL A 195 -15.28 4.00 -27.80
CA VAL A 195 -14.65 5.20 -28.36
C VAL A 195 -15.52 5.84 -29.42
N ASP A 196 -15.93 7.08 -29.20
CA ASP A 196 -16.69 7.90 -30.15
C ASP A 196 -15.80 8.78 -31.02
N ARG A 197 -14.71 9.29 -30.43
CA ARG A 197 -13.88 10.29 -31.07
C ARG A 197 -12.39 10.01 -30.84
N ARG A 198 -11.58 10.29 -31.84
CA ARG A 198 -10.13 10.24 -31.79
C ARG A 198 -9.54 11.60 -32.17
N GLU A 199 -8.52 12.02 -31.44
CA GLU A 199 -7.72 13.20 -31.71
C GLU A 199 -6.25 12.78 -31.82
N ASP A 200 -5.62 12.99 -32.97
CA ASP A 200 -4.21 12.72 -33.17
C ASP A 200 -3.37 13.90 -32.70
N VAL A 201 -2.30 13.63 -31.93
CA VAL A 201 -1.41 14.64 -31.32
C VAL A 201 -0.05 14.63 -32.05
N PRO A 202 0.15 15.48 -33.04
CA PRO A 202 1.41 15.52 -33.82
C PRO A 202 2.54 16.19 -33.02
N GLY A 203 3.74 15.59 -33.07
CA GLY A 203 4.98 16.23 -32.58
C GLY A 203 5.16 16.33 -31.07
N SER A 204 4.42 15.57 -30.28
CA SER A 204 4.63 15.54 -28.83
C SER A 204 5.96 14.90 -28.43
N GLN A 205 6.60 15.47 -27.41
CA GLN A 205 7.84 14.94 -26.84
C GLN A 205 7.56 13.80 -25.87
N PRO A 206 8.47 12.81 -25.73
CA PRO A 206 8.35 11.78 -24.69
C PRO A 206 8.25 12.43 -23.32
N LYS A 207 7.22 12.08 -22.55
CA LYS A 207 6.93 12.72 -21.27
C LYS A 207 7.17 11.84 -20.05
N PHE A 208 7.18 10.51 -20.19
CA PHE A 208 7.18 9.64 -19.05
C PHE A 208 7.88 8.29 -19.31
N VAL A 209 8.66 7.88 -18.35
CA VAL A 209 9.24 6.52 -18.26
C VAL A 209 8.77 5.94 -16.94
N ALA A 210 8.45 4.65 -16.90
CA ALA A 210 8.07 3.97 -15.69
C ALA A 210 9.14 4.19 -14.60
N PRO A 211 8.74 4.47 -13.36
CA PRO A 211 9.69 4.48 -12.26
C PRO A 211 10.39 3.11 -12.19
N PRO A 212 11.69 3.08 -11.87
CA PRO A 212 12.35 1.82 -11.60
C PRO A 212 11.62 1.11 -10.47
N PRO A 213 11.57 -0.23 -10.45
CA PRO A 213 11.06 -0.96 -9.31
C PRO A 213 11.79 -0.46 -8.07
N SER A 214 11.04 -0.23 -7.00
CA SER A 214 11.62 0.19 -5.74
C SER A 214 12.66 -0.85 -5.32
N SER A 215 13.94 -0.55 -5.56
CA SER A 215 14.99 -1.39 -5.03
C SER A 215 14.91 -1.29 -3.52
N ASP A 216 14.82 -2.41 -2.85
CA ASP A 216 14.80 -2.52 -1.38
C ASP A 216 16.09 -1.96 -0.72
N GLU A 217 16.69 -0.92 -1.27
CA GLU A 217 17.86 -0.29 -0.63
C GLU A 217 17.54 0.29 0.75
N SER A 218 16.27 0.61 1.01
CA SER A 218 15.83 0.99 2.36
C SER A 218 15.72 -0.20 3.32
N SER A 219 15.72 -1.44 2.82
CA SER A 219 15.54 -2.63 3.65
C SER A 219 16.74 -2.93 4.54
N SER A 220 17.95 -2.50 4.14
CA SER A 220 19.17 -2.83 4.89
C SER A 220 19.32 -2.09 6.23
N THR A 221 18.62 -0.97 6.41
CA THR A 221 18.67 -0.20 7.68
C THR A 221 17.49 -0.50 8.62
N MET A 222 16.33 -0.92 8.08
CA MET A 222 15.19 -1.30 8.91
C MET A 222 15.20 -2.77 9.35
N ASP A 223 16.04 -3.61 8.73
CA ASP A 223 16.03 -5.06 8.92
C ASP A 223 16.96 -5.56 10.01
N ARG A 224 17.74 -4.69 10.61
CA ARG A 224 18.61 -5.08 11.73
C ARG A 224 17.82 -4.95 13.03
N PRO A 225 17.57 -6.04 13.76
CA PRO A 225 17.00 -5.93 15.09
C PRO A 225 17.95 -5.06 15.92
N PRO A 226 17.44 -4.18 16.81
CA PRO A 226 18.28 -3.37 17.67
C PRO A 226 19.19 -4.30 18.45
N ALA A 227 20.50 -4.07 18.37
CA ALA A 227 21.47 -4.82 19.13
C ALA A 227 21.08 -4.70 20.60
N GLY A 228 20.83 -5.84 21.23
CA GLY A 228 20.43 -5.89 22.62
C GLY A 228 21.40 -5.08 23.46
N SER A 229 20.89 -4.14 24.22
CA SER A 229 21.64 -3.37 25.20
C SER A 229 22.10 -4.32 26.33
N GLY A 230 23.24 -4.96 26.11
CA GLY A 230 23.97 -5.60 27.17
C GLY A 230 24.54 -4.51 28.08
N SER A 231 23.89 -4.27 29.21
CA SER A 231 24.44 -3.47 30.31
C SER A 231 25.64 -4.20 30.92
N GLY A 232 26.84 -3.87 30.44
CA GLY A 232 28.13 -4.22 31.03
C GLY A 232 28.70 -2.99 31.71
N SER A 233 28.43 -2.83 33.01
CA SER A 233 29.16 -1.92 33.88
C SER A 233 30.59 -2.40 34.04
N GLY A 234 31.55 -1.71 33.43
CA GLY A 234 32.97 -1.88 33.58
C GLY A 234 33.65 -0.54 33.77
N SER A 235 33.82 -0.13 35.03
CA SER A 235 34.68 0.97 35.45
C SER A 235 36.16 0.61 35.21
N GLY A 236 36.88 1.42 34.42
CA GLY A 236 38.31 1.30 34.20
C GLY A 236 38.91 2.64 33.78
N SER A 237 39.35 3.38 34.77
CA SER A 237 40.22 4.55 34.61
C SER A 237 41.59 4.13 34.15
N ALA A 238 42.14 4.75 33.07
CA ALA A 238 43.57 4.88 32.84
C ALA A 238 43.86 6.06 31.95
N SER A 239 44.48 7.04 32.52
CA SER A 239 45.19 8.17 31.92
C SER A 239 46.41 7.74 31.13
N GLY A 240 46.64 8.27 29.95
CA GLY A 240 47.84 8.08 29.16
C GLY A 240 48.04 9.17 28.13
N SER A 241 48.71 10.23 28.49
CA SER A 241 49.24 11.28 27.64
C SER A 241 50.42 10.77 26.81
N GLY A 242 50.47 11.05 25.53
CA GLY A 242 51.60 10.75 24.65
C GLY A 242 51.60 11.63 23.41
N SER A 243 52.30 12.72 23.48
CA SER A 243 52.72 13.61 22.40
C SER A 243 53.80 12.97 21.52
N GLY A 244 53.75 13.15 20.19
CA GLY A 244 54.79 12.66 19.28
C GLY A 244 54.70 13.22 17.87
N SER A 245 55.46 14.22 17.63
CA SER A 245 55.86 15.06 16.52
C SER A 245 55.96 14.41 15.14
N ALA A 246 55.80 15.30 14.18
CA ALA A 246 56.04 15.19 12.75
C ALA A 246 57.46 14.81 12.32
N LYS A 247 57.60 14.17 11.13
CA LYS A 247 58.73 14.42 10.23
C LYS A 247 58.34 14.25 8.75
N LYS A 248 58.78 15.21 7.94
CA LYS A 248 58.66 15.40 6.51
C LYS A 248 59.87 14.80 5.79
N THR A 249 59.62 14.26 4.62
CA THR A 249 60.37 14.30 3.35
C THR A 249 61.74 13.55 3.24
N PRO A 250 62.19 13.20 2.03
CA PRO A 250 62.04 13.83 0.73
C PRO A 250 61.16 13.09 -0.26
#